data_11b1b23f6894b891a36bb408b649ff80
#
_entry.id   11b1b23f6894b891a36bb408b649ff80
#
_cell.length_a   1.000
_cell.length_b   1.000
_cell.length_c   1.000
_cell.angle_alpha   90.00
_cell.angle_beta   90.00
_cell.angle_gamma   90.00
#
_symmetry.space_group_name_H-M   'P 1'
#
loop_
_entity.id
_entity.type
_entity.pdbx_description
1 polymer ?
#
loop_
_entity_poly.entity_id
_entity_poly.type
_entity_poly.pdbx_seq_one_letter_code
_entity_poly.pdbx_strand_id
1 'polypeptide(L)'
;MTYIPSALPLRIAGVLLCASVAANGHCASAQAQAQTATASTNAVPYGSFERPYAASSLWNSRPVDPVFGTFVIPKSSYFPTIASGAYSTGVFLASPTDKAMTVVGSGSNKTATVGVADPDNGTSRVITIPRWPASVLPASGTDGHADIVDPVTKIIHSFWQLKQVDGRWTAALYSWSNLAGTGWGDPAHYYQGARAVGIPASAGLIRKHEINDGRPAYTHALAMSLTFNALANGTTSPAYVFPATSADIDFSKNTGSIPQGALMMLPPDFDSSKISSAKLKKVVETLKTYGAYVVDRNTGTPFVIYVENDSGFSLSKGWDNSIANQLDLIRAGLRQVTSAKGWVDGNGNTLPDTKKTPQWRNILSMRGPWIKQSGTAAAAYDANTGSLLFDASTTKTVQINASNAGMTPVKWAIPKEGDEMTFTVAATGGATLRLQVKSNGLVKYESQDLTHSQSARLKWPAIATVTLIATSGTKGASSVKAALMQSH
;
A
#
# COMPACT_ATOMS: atom_id res chain seq x y z
N MET A 1 -38.12 48.85 -33.49
CA MET A 1 -37.58 50.21 -33.32
C MET A 1 -36.12 50.05 -33.03
N THR A 2 -35.28 50.10 -34.10
CA THR A 2 -34.50 51.27 -34.53
C THR A 2 -33.60 51.81 -33.41
N TYR A 3 -32.30 51.83 -33.38
CA TYR A 3 -31.33 52.27 -34.42
C TYR A 3 -29.86 51.93 -34.01
N ILE A 4 -29.03 51.61 -34.95
CA ILE A 4 -27.57 51.67 -34.97
C ILE A 4 -27.24 53.07 -35.57
N PRO A 5 -26.04 53.71 -35.59
CA PRO A 5 -24.69 53.15 -35.74
C PRO A 5 -23.48 54.00 -35.20
N SER A 6 -22.29 53.47 -35.53
CA SER A 6 -21.04 54.12 -36.09
C SER A 6 -20.04 54.77 -35.10
N ALA A 7 -18.74 54.84 -35.27
CA ALA A 7 -17.76 54.43 -36.29
C ALA A 7 -16.33 54.68 -35.72
N LEU A 8 -15.33 54.00 -36.27
CA LEU A 8 -13.89 54.25 -36.11
C LEU A 8 -13.42 55.69 -36.54
N PRO A 9 -12.20 56.12 -36.21
CA PRO A 9 -11.13 55.95 -37.17
C PRO A 9 -9.69 55.68 -36.67
N LEU A 10 -8.99 54.96 -37.45
CA LEU A 10 -7.60 54.77 -37.85
C LEU A 10 -6.68 56.02 -37.91
N ARG A 11 -5.36 55.88 -37.51
CA ARG A 11 -4.14 56.56 -38.10
C ARG A 11 -2.91 55.95 -37.39
N ILE A 12 -2.04 55.21 -38.02
CA ILE A 12 -0.95 55.29 -39.00
C ILE A 12 0.27 56.14 -38.54
N ALA A 13 1.39 55.39 -38.46
CA ALA A 13 2.78 55.64 -38.88
C ALA A 13 3.74 56.45 -37.99
N GLY A 14 4.93 55.87 -37.87
CA GLY A 14 6.18 56.56 -37.51
C GLY A 14 7.36 55.60 -37.35
N VAL A 15 8.03 55.30 -38.45
CA VAL A 15 9.34 54.61 -38.53
C VAL A 15 10.44 55.59 -38.17
N LEU A 16 11.39 55.19 -37.31
CA LEU A 16 12.75 55.74 -37.30
C LEU A 16 13.78 54.62 -36.97
N LEU A 17 14.65 54.45 -37.94
CA LEU A 17 15.82 53.60 -37.96
C LEU A 17 17.00 54.36 -37.34
N CYS A 18 17.75 53.77 -36.41
CA CYS A 18 19.14 54.14 -36.17
C CYS A 18 19.94 52.91 -35.79
N ALA A 19 20.86 52.56 -36.64
CA ALA A 19 21.86 51.50 -36.37
C ALA A 19 23.08 52.14 -35.67
N SER A 20 23.69 51.42 -34.74
CA SER A 20 25.10 51.53 -34.40
C SER A 20 25.64 50.25 -33.79
N VAL A 21 26.84 49.94 -34.17
CA VAL A 21 27.58 48.67 -34.16
C VAL A 21 28.40 48.51 -32.89
N ALA A 22 28.54 47.21 -32.47
CA ALA A 22 29.66 46.53 -31.84
C ALA A 22 29.95 46.68 -30.35
N ALA A 23 29.95 45.57 -29.61
CA ALA A 23 31.14 44.87 -29.18
C ALA A 23 30.82 43.67 -28.28
N ASN A 24 31.56 42.60 -28.44
CA ASN A 24 31.52 41.28 -27.83
C ASN A 24 31.47 41.23 -26.30
N GLY A 25 30.64 40.35 -25.75
CA GLY A 25 30.70 39.90 -24.38
C GLY A 25 29.85 38.64 -24.20
N HIS A 26 30.48 37.44 -24.27
CA HIS A 26 29.81 36.17 -24.02
C HIS A 26 29.49 36.05 -22.54
N CYS A 27 28.21 36.12 -22.20
CA CYS A 27 27.68 35.54 -20.98
C CYS A 27 26.53 34.63 -21.38
N ALA A 28 26.78 33.31 -21.35
CA ALA A 28 25.75 32.31 -21.54
C ALA A 28 24.89 32.25 -20.25
N SER A 29 23.75 32.92 -20.22
CA SER A 29 22.70 32.70 -19.26
C SER A 29 21.83 31.55 -19.76
N ALA A 30 21.95 30.39 -19.14
CA ALA A 30 21.03 29.31 -19.34
C ALA A 30 19.66 29.71 -18.77
N GLN A 31 18.77 30.14 -19.65
CA GLN A 31 17.34 30.25 -19.31
C GLN A 31 16.76 28.84 -19.19
N ALA A 32 16.49 28.43 -17.97
CA ALA A 32 15.65 27.28 -17.70
C ALA A 32 14.24 27.60 -18.22
N GLN A 33 13.88 27.05 -19.37
CA GLN A 33 12.51 27.06 -19.86
C GLN A 33 11.69 26.17 -18.90
N ALA A 34 10.85 26.82 -18.09
CA ALA A 34 9.76 26.14 -17.40
C ALA A 34 8.81 25.64 -18.49
N GLN A 35 8.93 24.36 -18.84
CA GLN A 35 7.91 23.67 -19.60
C GLN A 35 6.67 23.56 -18.70
N THR A 36 5.71 24.43 -18.92
CA THR A 36 4.32 24.21 -18.48
C THR A 36 3.82 22.97 -19.18
N ALA A 37 3.84 21.84 -18.45
CA ALA A 37 3.21 20.62 -18.91
C ALA A 37 1.70 20.90 -19.04
N THR A 38 1.25 21.10 -20.26
CA THR A 38 -0.18 21.01 -20.60
C THR A 38 -0.63 19.62 -20.21
N ALA A 39 -1.47 19.52 -19.17
CA ALA A 39 -2.07 18.27 -18.74
C ALA A 39 -2.80 17.65 -19.93
N SER A 40 -2.32 16.50 -20.39
CA SER A 40 -3.00 15.68 -21.40
C SER A 40 -4.37 15.31 -20.85
N THR A 41 -5.44 15.72 -21.54
CA THR A 41 -6.84 15.52 -21.16
C THR A 41 -7.31 14.04 -21.15
N ASN A 42 -6.39 13.07 -21.34
CA ASN A 42 -6.66 11.62 -21.42
C ASN A 42 -5.81 10.77 -20.45
N ALA A 43 -5.21 11.34 -19.42
CA ALA A 43 -4.45 10.54 -18.47
C ALA A 43 -5.41 9.70 -17.57
N VAL A 44 -5.20 8.38 -17.54
CA VAL A 44 -5.95 7.49 -16.64
C VAL A 44 -5.79 7.98 -15.19
N PRO A 45 -6.89 8.23 -14.46
CA PRO A 45 -6.83 8.80 -13.12
C PRO A 45 -6.25 7.80 -12.11
N TYR A 46 -5.57 8.31 -11.09
CA TYR A 46 -5.17 7.51 -9.94
C TYR A 46 -6.41 7.02 -9.16
N GLY A 47 -6.28 5.88 -8.49
CA GLY A 47 -7.42 5.22 -7.84
C GLY A 47 -8.36 4.52 -8.81
N SER A 48 -7.85 4.14 -10.00
CA SER A 48 -8.55 3.34 -11.00
C SER A 48 -7.93 1.94 -11.15
N PHE A 49 -8.58 1.09 -11.93
CA PHE A 49 -8.09 -0.27 -12.22
C PHE A 49 -6.71 -0.29 -12.87
N GLU A 50 -6.45 0.63 -13.82
CA GLU A 50 -5.18 0.71 -14.52
C GLU A 50 -4.11 1.48 -13.74
N ARG A 51 -4.53 2.43 -12.89
CA ARG A 51 -3.62 3.21 -12.02
C ARG A 51 -4.12 3.17 -10.57
N PRO A 52 -3.94 2.04 -9.87
CA PRO A 52 -4.39 1.90 -8.50
C PRO A 52 -3.66 2.87 -7.58
N TYR A 53 -4.29 3.14 -6.44
CA TYR A 53 -3.82 3.98 -5.35
C TYR A 53 -3.79 5.48 -5.68
N ALA A 54 -3.57 6.29 -4.64
CA ALA A 54 -3.42 7.74 -4.77
C ALA A 54 -2.12 8.11 -5.49
N ALA A 55 -2.08 9.28 -6.10
CA ALA A 55 -0.83 9.81 -6.66
C ALA A 55 0.29 9.90 -5.62
N SER A 56 -0.07 10.23 -4.37
CA SER A 56 0.85 10.32 -3.23
C SER A 56 1.24 8.96 -2.61
N SER A 57 0.68 7.85 -3.10
CA SER A 57 1.12 6.52 -2.69
C SER A 57 2.60 6.32 -3.02
N LEU A 58 3.33 5.63 -2.12
CA LEU A 58 4.72 5.27 -2.38
C LEU A 58 4.88 4.34 -3.60
N TRP A 59 3.81 3.65 -4.01
CA TRP A 59 3.81 2.91 -5.28
C TRP A 59 3.93 3.84 -6.48
N ASN A 60 3.28 5.00 -6.44
CA ASN A 60 3.23 5.98 -7.53
C ASN A 60 4.26 7.11 -7.37
N SER A 61 5.04 7.09 -6.28
CA SER A 61 6.02 8.13 -5.94
C SER A 61 7.44 7.67 -6.22
N ARG A 62 8.35 8.63 -6.37
CA ARG A 62 9.79 8.38 -6.58
C ARG A 62 10.63 9.18 -5.61
N PRO A 63 11.76 8.64 -5.13
CA PRO A 63 12.68 9.38 -4.27
C PRO A 63 13.46 10.44 -5.06
N VAL A 64 13.84 11.51 -4.38
CA VAL A 64 14.75 12.55 -4.87
C VAL A 64 16.10 12.39 -4.17
N ASP A 65 17.18 12.39 -4.94
CA ASP A 65 18.55 12.20 -4.44
C ASP A 65 18.67 11.03 -3.44
N PRO A 66 18.34 9.78 -3.87
CA PRO A 66 18.38 8.63 -2.99
C PRO A 66 19.82 8.31 -2.56
N VAL A 67 19.98 7.96 -1.28
CA VAL A 67 21.23 7.45 -0.71
C VAL A 67 21.16 5.92 -0.68
N PHE A 68 22.21 5.28 -1.16
CA PHE A 68 22.26 3.84 -1.34
C PHE A 68 23.09 3.16 -0.25
N GLY A 69 22.61 2.00 0.21
CA GLY A 69 23.37 1.08 1.02
C GLY A 69 24.42 0.33 0.18
N THR A 70 25.36 -0.34 0.86
CA THR A 70 26.46 -1.06 0.21
C THR A 70 26.20 -2.54 0.00
N PHE A 71 25.17 -3.11 0.63
CA PHE A 71 24.87 -4.52 0.53
C PHE A 71 24.42 -4.89 -0.89
N VAL A 72 25.06 -5.94 -1.43
CA VAL A 72 24.76 -6.49 -2.76
C VAL A 72 23.94 -7.76 -2.59
N ILE A 73 22.83 -7.88 -3.32
CA ILE A 73 22.02 -9.11 -3.31
C ILE A 73 22.92 -10.29 -3.71
N PRO A 74 23.09 -11.33 -2.88
CA PRO A 74 23.94 -12.48 -3.21
C PRO A 74 23.39 -13.28 -4.39
N LYS A 75 24.28 -14.02 -5.07
CA LYS A 75 23.84 -15.11 -5.95
C LYS A 75 23.16 -16.20 -5.12
N SER A 76 22.32 -17.01 -5.77
CA SER A 76 21.63 -18.13 -5.14
C SER A 76 21.54 -19.30 -6.12
N SER A 77 20.66 -20.27 -5.85
CA SER A 77 20.56 -21.51 -6.63
C SER A 77 20.12 -21.29 -8.09
N TYR A 78 19.36 -20.22 -8.33
CA TYR A 78 18.81 -19.88 -9.65
C TYR A 78 19.27 -18.49 -10.09
N PHE A 79 19.02 -18.15 -11.36
CA PHE A 79 19.16 -16.78 -11.84
C PHE A 79 17.97 -15.92 -11.40
N PRO A 80 18.16 -14.59 -11.29
CA PRO A 80 17.04 -13.67 -11.09
C PRO A 80 16.02 -13.79 -12.23
N THR A 81 14.77 -13.44 -11.96
CA THR A 81 13.72 -13.51 -12.98
C THR A 81 12.73 -12.36 -12.88
N ILE A 82 12.03 -12.11 -13.99
CA ILE A 82 10.89 -11.23 -14.11
C ILE A 82 9.81 -12.05 -14.80
N ALA A 83 8.77 -12.43 -14.06
CA ALA A 83 7.83 -13.42 -14.56
C ALA A 83 6.41 -13.25 -13.97
N SER A 84 5.42 -13.65 -14.77
CA SER A 84 4.11 -14.08 -14.35
C SER A 84 4.13 -15.54 -13.90
N GLY A 85 3.03 -16.08 -13.41
CA GLY A 85 2.85 -17.51 -13.17
C GLY A 85 2.51 -17.86 -11.73
N ALA A 86 3.05 -19.01 -11.26
CA ALA A 86 2.58 -19.70 -10.05
C ALA A 86 2.50 -18.83 -8.79
N TYR A 87 3.46 -17.92 -8.59
CA TYR A 87 3.59 -17.08 -7.39
C TYR A 87 3.36 -15.59 -7.66
N SER A 88 2.87 -15.22 -8.86
CA SER A 88 2.34 -13.89 -9.16
C SER A 88 0.83 -13.84 -8.87
N THR A 89 0.08 -13.00 -9.55
CA THR A 89 -1.38 -12.93 -9.40
C THR A 89 -2.07 -12.50 -10.69
N GLY A 90 -3.34 -12.90 -10.84
CA GLY A 90 -4.29 -12.25 -11.74
C GLY A 90 -4.96 -11.07 -11.07
N VAL A 91 -5.34 -10.07 -11.85
CA VAL A 91 -6.07 -8.89 -11.39
C VAL A 91 -7.37 -8.78 -12.19
N PHE A 92 -8.50 -8.87 -11.50
CA PHE A 92 -9.81 -9.02 -12.11
C PHE A 92 -10.67 -7.78 -11.83
N LEU A 93 -11.17 -7.15 -12.90
CA LEU A 93 -12.07 -6.00 -12.79
C LEU A 93 -13.51 -6.48 -12.65
N ALA A 94 -14.15 -6.13 -11.54
CA ALA A 94 -15.56 -6.41 -11.35
C ALA A 94 -16.44 -5.45 -12.15
N SER A 95 -17.52 -6.00 -12.71
CA SER A 95 -18.59 -5.25 -13.39
C SER A 95 -19.68 -4.88 -12.38
N PRO A 96 -20.37 -3.73 -12.54
CA PRO A 96 -21.55 -3.41 -11.73
C PRO A 96 -22.65 -4.48 -11.76
N THR A 97 -22.70 -5.29 -12.81
CA THR A 97 -23.70 -6.36 -13.01
C THR A 97 -23.26 -7.74 -12.52
N ASP A 98 -22.01 -7.88 -12.05
CA ASP A 98 -21.52 -9.14 -11.52
C ASP A 98 -22.29 -9.52 -10.25
N LYS A 99 -22.51 -10.82 -10.07
CA LYS A 99 -23.23 -11.35 -8.90
C LYS A 99 -22.30 -11.44 -7.70
N ALA A 100 -22.91 -11.38 -6.53
CA ALA A 100 -22.19 -11.63 -5.29
C ALA A 100 -21.70 -13.09 -5.20
N MET A 101 -20.54 -13.28 -4.54
CA MET A 101 -19.93 -14.58 -4.33
C MET A 101 -19.55 -14.76 -2.87
N THR A 102 -19.89 -15.92 -2.31
CA THR A 102 -19.48 -16.32 -0.98
C THR A 102 -18.19 -17.13 -1.05
N VAL A 103 -17.20 -16.74 -0.23
CA VAL A 103 -15.93 -17.45 -0.02
C VAL A 103 -15.87 -17.94 1.40
N VAL A 104 -15.55 -19.23 1.56
CA VAL A 104 -15.44 -19.91 2.88
C VAL A 104 -13.98 -20.27 3.16
N GLY A 105 -13.66 -20.62 4.40
CA GLY A 105 -12.32 -21.06 4.79
C GLY A 105 -11.90 -22.37 4.13
N SER A 106 -10.60 -22.53 3.91
CA SER A 106 -9.98 -23.71 3.26
C SER A 106 -9.85 -24.92 4.18
N GLY A 107 -10.44 -24.92 5.39
CA GLY A 107 -10.38 -26.01 6.35
C GLY A 107 -10.91 -27.36 5.83
N SER A 108 -10.53 -28.45 6.49
CA SER A 108 -10.85 -29.83 6.09
C SER A 108 -12.36 -30.17 6.08
N ASN A 109 -13.17 -29.40 6.77
CA ASN A 109 -14.61 -29.56 6.79
C ASN A 109 -15.23 -28.58 5.79
N LYS A 110 -15.51 -29.02 4.62
CA LYS A 110 -16.12 -28.29 3.47
C LYS A 110 -17.50 -27.68 3.78
N THR A 111 -17.76 -27.29 5.02
CA THR A 111 -19.01 -26.68 5.47
C THR A 111 -18.98 -25.17 5.24
N ALA A 112 -20.11 -24.59 4.90
CA ALA A 112 -20.28 -23.14 4.69
C ALA A 112 -20.03 -22.28 5.95
N THR A 113 -19.68 -22.90 7.07
CA THR A 113 -19.45 -22.26 8.38
C THR A 113 -17.97 -22.04 8.69
N VAL A 114 -17.04 -22.66 7.94
CA VAL A 114 -15.61 -22.40 8.14
C VAL A 114 -15.26 -21.03 7.60
N GLY A 115 -14.69 -20.18 8.43
CA GLY A 115 -14.32 -18.83 8.07
C GLY A 115 -12.96 -18.74 7.36
N VAL A 116 -12.83 -17.75 6.50
CA VAL A 116 -11.54 -17.30 5.95
C VAL A 116 -10.85 -16.45 7.01
N ALA A 117 -9.56 -16.64 7.24
CA ALA A 117 -8.82 -15.82 8.19
C ALA A 117 -8.77 -14.36 7.69
N ASP A 118 -9.08 -13.43 8.60
CA ASP A 118 -8.90 -11.98 8.43
C ASP A 118 -7.83 -11.54 9.44
N PRO A 119 -6.56 -11.34 9.01
CA PRO A 119 -5.46 -11.08 9.93
C PRO A 119 -5.64 -9.80 10.74
N ASP A 120 -6.30 -8.82 10.15
CA ASP A 120 -6.48 -7.51 10.76
C ASP A 120 -7.63 -7.51 11.80
N ASN A 121 -8.57 -8.43 11.66
CA ASN A 121 -9.67 -8.62 12.61
C ASN A 121 -9.35 -9.68 13.69
N GLY A 122 -8.32 -10.49 13.51
CA GLY A 122 -7.95 -11.57 14.41
C GLY A 122 -8.99 -12.70 14.49
N THR A 123 -9.94 -12.75 13.56
CA THR A 123 -11.03 -13.74 13.51
C THR A 123 -11.13 -14.35 12.12
N SER A 124 -11.83 -15.49 12.05
CA SER A 124 -12.20 -16.11 10.77
C SER A 124 -13.68 -15.93 10.52
N ARG A 125 -14.06 -15.58 9.31
CA ARG A 125 -15.44 -15.33 8.91
C ARG A 125 -15.72 -15.77 7.47
N VAL A 126 -16.98 -16.06 7.16
CA VAL A 126 -17.42 -16.21 5.78
C VAL A 126 -17.44 -14.83 5.12
N ILE A 127 -16.84 -14.74 3.93
CA ILE A 127 -16.71 -13.48 3.19
C ILE A 127 -17.69 -13.48 2.04
N THR A 128 -18.41 -12.40 1.85
CA THR A 128 -19.23 -12.15 0.66
C THR A 128 -18.64 -11.01 -0.14
N ILE A 129 -18.18 -11.29 -1.36
CA ILE A 129 -17.72 -10.30 -2.30
C ILE A 129 -18.93 -9.84 -3.13
N PRO A 130 -19.27 -8.56 -3.13
CA PRO A 130 -20.54 -8.11 -3.71
C PRO A 130 -20.61 -8.25 -5.25
N ARG A 131 -19.47 -8.22 -5.92
CA ARG A 131 -19.34 -8.37 -7.37
C ARG A 131 -18.16 -9.27 -7.70
N TRP A 132 -18.43 -10.42 -8.26
CA TRP A 132 -17.44 -11.46 -8.56
C TRP A 132 -17.32 -11.68 -10.06
N PRO A 133 -16.20 -11.26 -10.69
CA PRO A 133 -15.98 -11.52 -12.12
C PRO A 133 -15.97 -13.01 -12.44
N ALA A 134 -16.66 -13.41 -13.50
CA ALA A 134 -16.66 -14.81 -13.94
C ALA A 134 -15.25 -15.30 -14.38
N SER A 135 -14.36 -14.37 -14.70
CA SER A 135 -12.99 -14.63 -15.15
C SER A 135 -11.98 -14.87 -14.02
N VAL A 136 -12.40 -14.85 -12.75
CA VAL A 136 -11.47 -15.04 -11.63
C VAL A 136 -10.76 -16.38 -11.75
N LEU A 137 -9.42 -16.31 -11.85
CA LEU A 137 -8.53 -17.45 -11.93
C LEU A 137 -7.35 -17.23 -10.97
N PRO A 138 -7.29 -17.98 -9.87
CA PRO A 138 -6.16 -17.89 -8.94
C PRO A 138 -4.84 -18.29 -9.58
N ALA A 139 -3.73 -17.76 -9.08
CA ALA A 139 -2.40 -18.22 -9.46
C ALA A 139 -2.26 -19.73 -9.20
N SER A 140 -1.53 -20.42 -10.08
CA SER A 140 -1.44 -21.90 -10.07
C SER A 140 -0.53 -22.47 -8.97
N GLY A 141 0.27 -21.63 -8.31
CA GLY A 141 1.14 -22.03 -7.20
C GLY A 141 0.38 -22.26 -5.90
N THR A 142 1.11 -22.70 -4.87
CA THR A 142 0.54 -22.96 -3.54
C THR A 142 -0.08 -21.72 -2.89
N ASP A 143 0.37 -20.52 -3.29
CA ASP A 143 -0.13 -19.26 -2.76
C ASP A 143 -1.49 -18.85 -3.36
N GLY A 144 -1.85 -19.36 -4.54
CA GLY A 144 -3.16 -19.18 -5.12
C GLY A 144 -3.70 -17.74 -5.05
N HIS A 145 -2.82 -16.74 -5.26
CA HIS A 145 -3.22 -15.32 -5.20
C HIS A 145 -4.23 -14.95 -6.27
N ALA A 146 -5.19 -14.14 -5.90
CA ALA A 146 -6.07 -13.42 -6.82
C ALA A 146 -6.54 -12.11 -6.18
N ASP A 147 -6.54 -11.04 -6.97
CA ASP A 147 -7.07 -9.74 -6.55
C ASP A 147 -8.26 -9.35 -7.44
N ILE A 148 -9.36 -8.98 -6.80
CA ILE A 148 -10.57 -8.48 -7.47
C ILE A 148 -10.70 -6.99 -7.17
N VAL A 149 -10.68 -6.17 -8.21
CA VAL A 149 -10.90 -4.73 -8.11
C VAL A 149 -12.37 -4.42 -8.35
N ASP A 150 -13.03 -3.96 -7.30
CA ASP A 150 -14.42 -3.50 -7.37
C ASP A 150 -14.48 -1.98 -7.54
N PRO A 151 -14.77 -1.46 -8.74
CA PRO A 151 -14.78 -0.02 -8.99
C PRO A 151 -15.98 0.69 -8.37
N VAL A 152 -17.04 -0.04 -7.98
CA VAL A 152 -18.24 0.53 -7.36
C VAL A 152 -17.98 0.83 -5.89
N THR A 153 -17.42 -0.12 -5.14
CA THR A 153 -17.07 0.08 -3.73
C THR A 153 -15.70 0.72 -3.54
N LYS A 154 -14.90 0.84 -4.62
CA LYS A 154 -13.50 1.31 -4.57
C LYS A 154 -12.61 0.45 -3.68
N ILE A 155 -12.85 -0.86 -3.69
CA ILE A 155 -12.10 -1.84 -2.89
C ILE A 155 -11.36 -2.82 -3.80
N ILE A 156 -10.13 -3.16 -3.41
CA ILE A 156 -9.39 -4.31 -3.91
C ILE A 156 -9.56 -5.44 -2.89
N HIS A 157 -10.17 -6.54 -3.29
CA HIS A 157 -10.32 -7.75 -2.49
C HIS A 157 -9.15 -8.69 -2.82
N SER A 158 -8.35 -9.04 -1.83
CA SER A 158 -7.15 -9.86 -1.96
C SER A 158 -7.31 -11.20 -1.26
N PHE A 159 -6.88 -12.27 -1.93
CA PHE A 159 -6.96 -13.63 -1.39
C PHE A 159 -5.61 -14.34 -1.42
N TRP A 160 -5.35 -15.15 -0.39
CA TRP A 160 -4.29 -16.14 -0.36
C TRP A 160 -4.89 -17.54 -0.30
N GLN A 161 -4.33 -18.47 -1.09
CA GLN A 161 -4.82 -19.82 -1.29
C GLN A 161 -6.27 -19.87 -1.77
N LEU A 162 -6.65 -18.92 -2.64
CA LEU A 162 -7.95 -18.96 -3.31
C LEU A 162 -8.01 -20.16 -4.25
N LYS A 163 -9.04 -20.95 -4.15
CA LYS A 163 -9.30 -22.09 -5.04
C LYS A 163 -10.77 -22.46 -5.05
N GLN A 164 -11.18 -23.16 -6.10
CA GLN A 164 -12.51 -23.77 -6.17
C GLN A 164 -12.42 -25.23 -5.72
N VAL A 165 -13.24 -25.63 -4.77
CA VAL A 165 -13.34 -27.00 -4.25
C VAL A 165 -14.81 -27.39 -4.26
N ASP A 166 -15.17 -28.46 -5.01
CA ASP A 166 -16.54 -28.95 -5.13
C ASP A 166 -17.55 -27.85 -5.48
N GLY A 167 -17.18 -26.98 -6.43
CA GLY A 167 -18.03 -25.87 -6.91
C GLY A 167 -18.10 -24.68 -5.94
N ARG A 168 -17.36 -24.67 -4.82
CA ARG A 168 -17.32 -23.56 -3.85
C ARG A 168 -15.98 -22.86 -3.88
N TRP A 169 -15.99 -21.54 -3.73
CA TRP A 169 -14.79 -20.76 -3.54
C TRP A 169 -14.32 -20.85 -2.08
N THR A 170 -13.06 -21.21 -1.92
CA THR A 170 -12.39 -21.30 -0.61
C THR A 170 -11.11 -20.48 -0.63
N ALA A 171 -10.74 -19.90 0.52
CA ALA A 171 -9.46 -19.23 0.72
C ALA A 171 -8.95 -19.45 2.13
N ALA A 172 -7.63 -19.41 2.33
CA ALA A 172 -7.04 -19.44 3.66
C ALA A 172 -7.06 -18.07 4.32
N LEU A 173 -6.83 -16.99 3.52
CA LEU A 173 -6.77 -15.61 3.99
C LEU A 173 -7.49 -14.69 3.01
N TYR A 174 -8.18 -13.73 3.58
CA TYR A 174 -8.78 -12.58 2.89
C TYR A 174 -8.31 -11.29 3.54
N SER A 175 -8.03 -10.32 2.73
CA SER A 175 -7.87 -8.93 3.14
C SER A 175 -8.37 -7.99 2.05
N TRP A 176 -8.43 -6.70 2.36
CA TRP A 176 -8.93 -5.70 1.43
C TRP A 176 -8.14 -4.40 1.56
N SER A 177 -8.14 -3.60 0.50
CA SER A 177 -7.58 -2.25 0.51
C SER A 177 -8.45 -1.28 -0.28
N ASN A 178 -8.33 0.00 0.03
CA ASN A 178 -8.96 1.04 -0.75
C ASN A 178 -8.22 1.23 -2.08
N LEU A 179 -8.95 1.18 -3.20
CA LEU A 179 -8.39 1.36 -4.55
C LEU A 179 -7.72 2.73 -4.73
N ALA A 180 -8.19 3.77 -4.05
CA ALA A 180 -7.60 5.11 -4.05
C ALA A 180 -6.76 5.40 -2.79
N GLY A 181 -6.46 4.37 -1.99
CA GLY A 181 -5.64 4.48 -0.78
C GLY A 181 -4.14 4.50 -1.05
N THR A 182 -3.37 4.12 -0.05
CA THR A 182 -1.90 4.05 -0.15
C THR A 182 -1.40 2.77 -0.84
N GLY A 183 -2.20 1.69 -0.85
CA GLY A 183 -1.76 0.36 -1.27
C GLY A 183 -0.77 -0.30 -0.31
N TRP A 184 -0.58 0.31 0.87
CA TRP A 184 0.21 -0.19 1.98
C TRP A 184 -0.66 -0.26 3.23
N GLY A 185 -0.36 -1.20 4.10
CA GLY A 185 -0.95 -1.23 5.43
C GLY A 185 -0.62 0.04 6.21
N ASP A 186 -1.46 0.35 7.18
CA ASP A 186 -1.20 1.36 8.18
C ASP A 186 -1.52 0.80 9.58
N PRO A 187 -1.10 1.45 10.66
CA PRO A 187 -1.33 0.93 12.01
C PRO A 187 -2.80 0.65 12.36
N ALA A 188 -3.74 1.37 11.75
CA ALA A 188 -5.18 1.19 12.01
C ALA A 188 -5.80 0.07 11.14
N HIS A 189 -5.19 -0.23 10.00
CA HIS A 189 -5.57 -1.30 9.08
C HIS A 189 -4.28 -1.91 8.50
N TYR A 190 -3.61 -2.70 9.33
CA TYR A 190 -2.22 -3.09 9.06
C TYR A 190 -2.08 -4.17 7.99
N TYR A 191 -3.12 -4.92 7.68
CA TYR A 191 -3.08 -5.99 6.70
C TYR A 191 -4.07 -5.72 5.56
N GLN A 192 -3.60 -5.02 4.54
CA GLN A 192 -4.44 -4.54 3.42
C GLN A 192 -4.36 -5.43 2.16
N GLY A 193 -3.81 -6.62 2.25
CA GLY A 193 -3.70 -7.53 1.12
C GLY A 193 -3.13 -8.88 1.52
N ALA A 194 -2.97 -9.76 0.55
CA ALA A 194 -2.64 -11.17 0.79
C ALA A 194 -1.14 -11.49 0.71
N ARG A 195 -0.27 -10.52 0.40
CA ARG A 195 1.19 -10.74 0.47
C ARG A 195 1.71 -10.54 1.88
N ALA A 196 2.83 -11.19 2.18
CA ALA A 196 3.46 -11.23 3.51
C ALA A 196 3.65 -9.87 4.18
N VAL A 197 3.94 -8.83 3.42
CA VAL A 197 4.09 -7.46 3.95
C VAL A 197 2.77 -6.72 4.19
N GLY A 198 1.62 -7.38 4.00
CA GLY A 198 0.29 -6.82 4.25
C GLY A 198 -0.25 -5.95 3.11
N ILE A 199 0.08 -6.24 1.86
CA ILE A 199 -0.35 -5.49 0.67
C ILE A 199 -1.15 -6.37 -0.30
N PRO A 200 -1.97 -5.79 -1.21
CA PRO A 200 -2.57 -6.51 -2.33
C PRO A 200 -1.50 -7.22 -3.17
N ALA A 201 -1.80 -8.42 -3.63
CA ALA A 201 -0.87 -9.16 -4.48
C ALA A 201 -0.65 -8.45 -5.84
N SER A 202 -1.61 -7.60 -6.25
CA SER A 202 -1.53 -6.77 -7.46
C SER A 202 -0.69 -5.50 -7.30
N ALA A 203 -0.29 -5.12 -6.08
CA ALA A 203 0.51 -3.92 -5.87
C ALA A 203 1.90 -4.06 -6.50
N GLY A 204 2.30 -3.06 -7.29
CA GLY A 204 3.61 -3.02 -7.95
C GLY A 204 3.84 -4.07 -9.04
N LEU A 205 2.80 -4.75 -9.53
CA LEU A 205 2.93 -5.66 -10.69
C LEU A 205 3.25 -4.87 -11.97
N ILE A 206 4.02 -5.50 -12.86
CA ILE A 206 4.00 -5.13 -14.27
C ILE A 206 2.66 -5.58 -14.83
N ARG A 207 1.77 -4.62 -15.18
CA ARG A 207 0.40 -4.88 -15.61
C ARG A 207 0.32 -5.18 -17.11
N LYS A 208 -0.71 -5.91 -17.51
CA LYS A 208 -0.95 -6.31 -18.93
C LYS A 208 -0.92 -5.12 -19.88
N HIS A 209 -1.58 -4.02 -19.52
CA HIS A 209 -1.70 -2.82 -20.35
C HIS A 209 -0.39 -2.01 -20.46
N GLU A 210 0.58 -2.25 -19.58
CA GLU A 210 1.83 -1.50 -19.52
C GLU A 210 2.96 -2.14 -20.34
N ILE A 211 2.83 -3.42 -20.70
CA ILE A 211 3.94 -4.19 -21.32
C ILE A 211 4.36 -3.55 -22.66
N ASN A 212 3.38 -3.12 -23.48
CA ASN A 212 3.59 -2.60 -24.82
C ASN A 212 3.03 -1.17 -24.99
N ASP A 213 3.01 -0.35 -23.94
CA ASP A 213 2.48 1.01 -23.96
C ASP A 213 3.39 2.04 -24.61
N GLY A 214 4.56 1.62 -25.13
CA GLY A 214 5.55 2.49 -25.77
C GLY A 214 6.37 3.38 -24.83
N ARG A 215 6.15 3.34 -23.54
CA ARG A 215 6.89 4.13 -22.54
C ARG A 215 8.25 3.53 -22.26
N PRO A 216 9.27 4.33 -21.97
CA PRO A 216 10.62 3.85 -21.65
C PRO A 216 10.71 3.20 -20.27
N ALA A 217 9.78 3.50 -19.35
CA ALA A 217 9.70 2.97 -17.99
C ALA A 217 8.25 2.72 -17.59
N TYR A 218 8.02 1.83 -16.64
CA TYR A 218 6.76 1.76 -15.90
C TYR A 218 6.64 2.98 -15.01
N THR A 219 5.43 3.51 -14.80
CA THR A 219 5.22 4.78 -14.10
C THR A 219 4.87 4.60 -12.61
N HIS A 220 5.37 3.52 -12.03
CA HIS A 220 5.20 3.15 -10.61
C HIS A 220 6.37 2.28 -10.13
N ALA A 221 6.55 2.15 -8.82
CA ALA A 221 7.50 1.22 -8.24
C ALA A 221 7.04 -0.23 -8.45
N LEU A 222 7.99 -1.14 -8.65
CA LEU A 222 7.72 -2.55 -8.89
C LEU A 222 7.65 -3.32 -7.57
N ALA A 223 6.99 -4.48 -7.58
CA ALA A 223 7.03 -5.46 -6.50
C ALA A 223 8.08 -6.53 -6.77
N MET A 224 8.89 -6.85 -5.75
CA MET A 224 9.89 -7.90 -5.85
C MET A 224 9.91 -8.79 -4.61
N SER A 225 10.27 -10.06 -4.81
CA SER A 225 10.72 -10.93 -3.72
C SER A 225 12.24 -11.09 -3.74
N LEU A 226 12.80 -11.38 -2.57
CA LEU A 226 14.20 -11.77 -2.40
C LEU A 226 14.29 -13.14 -1.75
N THR A 227 15.42 -13.82 -1.94
CA THR A 227 15.67 -15.08 -1.24
C THR A 227 16.24 -14.83 0.16
N PHE A 228 16.19 -15.85 1.02
CA PHE A 228 16.53 -15.78 2.44
C PHE A 228 17.96 -15.27 2.71
N ASN A 229 18.93 -15.48 1.80
CA ASN A 229 20.31 -15.00 1.97
C ASN A 229 20.49 -13.50 1.70
N ALA A 230 19.46 -12.83 1.19
CA ALA A 230 19.42 -11.38 1.03
C ALA A 230 18.57 -10.70 2.14
N LEU A 231 17.58 -11.39 2.68
CA LEU A 231 16.61 -10.84 3.63
C LEU A 231 17.15 -10.79 5.07
N ALA A 232 16.72 -9.77 5.81
CA ALA A 232 17.03 -9.59 7.23
C ALA A 232 16.28 -10.58 8.13
N ASN A 233 16.94 -11.05 9.20
CA ASN A 233 16.44 -12.08 10.12
C ASN A 233 15.69 -11.53 11.33
N GLY A 234 15.58 -10.22 11.46
CA GLY A 234 14.86 -9.58 12.58
C GLY A 234 15.67 -9.44 13.88
N THR A 235 16.93 -9.89 13.92
CA THR A 235 17.82 -9.77 15.10
C THR A 235 18.82 -8.63 14.96
N THR A 236 19.59 -8.61 13.88
CA THR A 236 20.60 -7.57 13.58
C THR A 236 20.02 -6.40 12.78
N SER A 237 18.95 -6.65 12.04
CA SER A 237 18.16 -5.66 11.32
C SER A 237 16.69 -6.03 11.44
N PRO A 238 15.75 -5.06 11.46
CA PRO A 238 14.32 -5.37 11.48
C PRO A 238 13.92 -6.31 10.35
N ALA A 239 13.02 -7.27 10.60
CA ALA A 239 12.50 -8.16 9.56
C ALA A 239 11.74 -7.37 8.49
N TYR A 240 11.09 -6.29 8.88
CA TYR A 240 10.43 -5.34 7.98
C TYR A 240 10.58 -3.91 8.45
N VAL A 241 10.47 -2.98 7.51
CA VAL A 241 10.51 -1.52 7.75
C VAL A 241 9.33 -0.84 7.05
N PHE A 242 9.03 0.40 7.47
CA PHE A 242 8.10 1.24 6.74
C PHE A 242 8.45 1.29 5.23
N PRO A 243 7.47 1.12 4.31
CA PRO A 243 6.03 1.12 4.54
C PRO A 243 5.39 -0.26 4.81
N ALA A 244 6.14 -1.35 4.85
CA ALA A 244 5.60 -2.67 5.18
C ALA A 244 5.10 -2.71 6.64
N THR A 245 3.98 -3.40 6.86
CA THR A 245 3.36 -3.53 8.19
C THR A 245 3.49 -4.94 8.77
N SER A 246 4.03 -5.86 7.98
CA SER A 246 4.27 -7.26 8.33
C SER A 246 5.47 -7.80 7.54
N ALA A 247 5.83 -9.04 7.78
CA ALA A 247 6.85 -9.81 7.04
C ALA A 247 6.47 -11.29 7.02
N ASP A 248 7.16 -12.09 6.19
CA ASP A 248 7.10 -13.55 6.26
C ASP A 248 7.36 -14.06 7.66
N ILE A 249 6.61 -15.11 8.07
CA ILE A 249 6.65 -15.65 9.45
C ILE A 249 7.99 -16.27 9.82
N ASP A 250 8.71 -16.85 8.86
CA ASP A 250 9.98 -17.56 9.07
C ASP A 250 11.22 -16.67 8.89
N PHE A 251 11.11 -15.38 9.16
CA PHE A 251 12.22 -14.43 8.94
C PHE A 251 13.48 -14.76 9.75
N SER A 252 13.37 -15.51 10.87
CA SER A 252 14.53 -15.97 11.63
C SER A 252 15.48 -16.87 10.83
N LYS A 253 15.02 -17.48 9.74
CA LYS A 253 15.83 -18.28 8.81
C LYS A 253 16.62 -17.44 7.81
N ASN A 254 16.35 -16.15 7.72
CA ASN A 254 17.05 -15.23 6.82
C ASN A 254 18.47 -14.98 7.32
N THR A 255 19.41 -14.78 6.40
CA THR A 255 20.84 -14.56 6.72
C THR A 255 21.42 -13.30 6.11
N GLY A 256 20.63 -12.52 5.38
CA GLY A 256 20.99 -11.23 4.79
C GLY A 256 20.66 -10.05 5.69
N SER A 257 20.56 -8.87 5.09
CA SER A 257 20.36 -7.61 5.82
C SER A 257 19.26 -6.71 5.26
N ILE A 258 18.63 -7.08 4.14
CA ILE A 258 17.57 -6.26 3.52
C ILE A 258 16.23 -6.58 4.19
N PRO A 259 15.57 -5.64 4.87
CA PRO A 259 14.25 -5.87 5.44
C PRO A 259 13.16 -5.88 4.36
N GLN A 260 12.08 -6.60 4.59
CA GLN A 260 10.88 -6.46 3.75
C GLN A 260 10.29 -5.05 3.90
N GLY A 261 9.72 -4.49 2.84
CA GLY A 261 9.33 -3.09 2.74
C GLY A 261 10.46 -2.17 2.25
N ALA A 262 11.70 -2.62 2.21
CA ALA A 262 12.80 -1.82 1.67
C ALA A 262 12.62 -1.54 0.18
N LEU A 263 12.96 -0.31 -0.24
CA LEU A 263 13.04 0.07 -1.64
C LEU A 263 14.41 -0.28 -2.21
N MET A 264 14.44 -1.09 -3.26
CA MET A 264 15.63 -1.42 -4.03
C MET A 264 15.65 -0.62 -5.32
N MET A 265 16.77 0.01 -5.63
CA MET A 265 16.94 0.78 -6.86
C MET A 265 18.28 0.47 -7.53
N LEU A 266 18.36 0.76 -8.82
CA LEU A 266 19.63 0.87 -9.52
C LEU A 266 20.15 2.31 -9.36
N PRO A 267 21.40 2.51 -8.92
CA PRO A 267 22.00 3.83 -8.89
C PRO A 267 21.99 4.51 -10.27
N PRO A 268 21.98 5.85 -10.34
CA PRO A 268 21.94 6.58 -11.63
C PRO A 268 23.07 6.23 -12.59
N ASP A 269 24.26 5.91 -12.07
CA ASP A 269 25.47 5.54 -12.80
C ASP A 269 25.51 4.07 -13.25
N PHE A 270 24.46 3.29 -12.98
CA PHE A 270 24.38 1.92 -13.51
C PHE A 270 24.47 1.93 -15.04
N ASP A 271 25.43 1.16 -15.58
CA ASP A 271 25.72 1.08 -17.01
C ASP A 271 24.61 0.30 -17.76
N SER A 272 23.61 1.02 -18.24
CA SER A 272 22.50 0.47 -19.03
C SER A 272 22.90 0.01 -20.42
N SER A 273 24.12 0.34 -20.93
CA SER A 273 24.58 -0.06 -22.26
C SER A 273 24.72 -1.58 -22.40
N LYS A 274 24.96 -2.26 -21.29
CA LYS A 274 25.09 -3.73 -21.22
C LYS A 274 23.74 -4.46 -21.27
N ILE A 275 22.63 -3.74 -21.27
CA ILE A 275 21.29 -4.30 -21.37
C ILE A 275 20.79 -4.18 -22.80
N SER A 276 20.72 -5.28 -23.52
CA SER A 276 20.29 -5.33 -24.93
C SER A 276 18.78 -5.54 -25.08
N SER A 277 18.15 -6.32 -24.17
CA SER A 277 16.71 -6.60 -24.20
C SER A 277 15.89 -5.33 -23.97
N ALA A 278 14.98 -5.00 -24.90
CA ALA A 278 14.10 -3.84 -24.79
C ALA A 278 13.21 -3.93 -23.54
N LYS A 279 12.70 -5.13 -23.22
CA LYS A 279 11.89 -5.35 -22.01
C LYS A 279 12.71 -5.13 -20.74
N LEU A 280 13.97 -5.57 -20.70
CA LEU A 280 14.85 -5.33 -19.56
C LEU A 280 15.27 -3.86 -19.47
N LYS A 281 15.47 -3.15 -20.60
CA LYS A 281 15.71 -1.69 -20.58
C LYS A 281 14.58 -0.95 -19.89
N LYS A 282 13.31 -1.28 -20.21
CA LYS A 282 12.14 -0.67 -19.54
C LYS A 282 12.15 -0.92 -18.04
N VAL A 283 12.49 -2.13 -17.61
CA VAL A 283 12.63 -2.46 -16.17
C VAL A 283 13.79 -1.67 -15.54
N VAL A 284 14.95 -1.60 -16.18
CA VAL A 284 16.12 -0.86 -15.67
C VAL A 284 15.80 0.61 -15.47
N GLU A 285 15.15 1.28 -16.44
CA GLU A 285 14.76 2.68 -16.30
C GLU A 285 13.71 2.87 -15.18
N THR A 286 12.83 1.89 -14.98
CA THR A 286 11.91 1.89 -13.83
C THR A 286 12.68 1.73 -12.52
N LEU A 287 13.63 0.81 -12.44
CA LEU A 287 14.44 0.58 -11.24
C LEU A 287 15.34 1.77 -10.89
N LYS A 288 15.77 2.57 -11.88
CA LYS A 288 16.49 3.84 -11.67
C LYS A 288 15.58 4.95 -11.16
N THR A 289 14.30 4.94 -11.56
CA THR A 289 13.37 6.06 -11.30
C THR A 289 12.50 5.82 -10.08
N TYR A 290 11.82 4.67 -10.03
CA TYR A 290 10.83 4.31 -9.00
C TYR A 290 11.34 3.20 -8.07
N GLY A 291 12.24 2.34 -8.55
CA GLY A 291 12.71 1.19 -7.81
C GLY A 291 11.73 0.02 -7.75
N ALA A 292 12.01 -0.92 -6.86
CA ALA A 292 11.15 -2.04 -6.52
C ALA A 292 11.11 -2.24 -5.00
N TYR A 293 9.93 -2.41 -4.44
CA TYR A 293 9.77 -2.74 -3.02
C TYR A 293 9.89 -4.24 -2.79
N VAL A 294 10.59 -4.60 -1.73
CA VAL A 294 10.70 -5.99 -1.28
C VAL A 294 9.42 -6.37 -0.54
N VAL A 295 8.59 -7.21 -1.16
CA VAL A 295 7.23 -7.50 -0.68
C VAL A 295 7.02 -8.94 -0.24
N ASP A 296 8.02 -9.81 -0.48
CA ASP A 296 7.87 -11.23 -0.26
C ASP A 296 9.23 -11.94 -0.16
N ARG A 297 9.23 -13.20 0.29
CA ARG A 297 10.36 -14.10 0.28
C ARG A 297 10.16 -15.20 -0.77
N ASN A 298 11.20 -15.54 -1.48
CA ASN A 298 11.24 -16.71 -2.35
C ASN A 298 12.33 -17.71 -1.94
N THR A 299 12.33 -18.88 -2.58
CA THR A 299 13.31 -19.91 -2.32
C THR A 299 14.27 -20.05 -3.51
N GLY A 300 15.52 -19.62 -3.34
CA GLY A 300 16.62 -19.89 -4.25
C GLY A 300 16.76 -18.97 -5.47
N THR A 301 15.85 -18.00 -5.68
CA THR A 301 15.95 -17.00 -6.74
C THR A 301 16.43 -15.68 -6.15
N PRO A 302 17.58 -15.10 -6.56
CA PRO A 302 18.11 -13.88 -5.96
C PRO A 302 17.10 -12.75 -5.86
N PHE A 303 16.35 -12.50 -6.94
CA PHE A 303 15.14 -11.69 -6.93
C PHE A 303 14.12 -12.18 -7.97
N VAL A 304 12.85 -11.95 -7.69
CA VAL A 304 11.75 -12.07 -8.66
C VAL A 304 11.04 -10.72 -8.71
N ILE A 305 10.85 -10.15 -9.89
CA ILE A 305 9.92 -9.04 -10.14
C ILE A 305 8.64 -9.65 -10.71
N TYR A 306 7.51 -9.27 -10.14
CA TYR A 306 6.23 -9.88 -10.45
C TYR A 306 5.53 -9.23 -11.64
N VAL A 307 4.96 -10.06 -12.51
CA VAL A 307 4.19 -9.66 -13.69
C VAL A 307 2.80 -10.24 -13.60
N GLU A 308 1.78 -9.49 -13.98
CA GLU A 308 0.38 -9.94 -14.00
C GLU A 308 0.22 -11.23 -14.80
N ASN A 309 -0.52 -12.21 -14.27
CA ASN A 309 -0.80 -13.48 -14.96
C ASN A 309 -1.61 -13.24 -16.24
N ASP A 310 -1.47 -14.13 -17.21
CA ASP A 310 -2.07 -14.04 -18.54
C ASP A 310 -1.73 -12.77 -19.32
N SER A 311 -0.60 -12.15 -18.99
CA SER A 311 -0.12 -10.94 -19.68
C SER A 311 0.60 -11.21 -20.99
N GLY A 312 0.97 -12.46 -21.25
CA GLY A 312 1.84 -12.81 -22.38
C GLY A 312 3.28 -12.29 -22.23
N PHE A 313 3.67 -11.79 -21.05
CA PHE A 313 5.02 -11.32 -20.82
C PHE A 313 6.01 -12.49 -20.83
N SER A 314 7.07 -12.35 -21.61
CA SER A 314 8.22 -13.26 -21.61
C SER A 314 9.46 -12.47 -21.99
N LEU A 315 10.57 -12.73 -21.34
CA LEU A 315 11.88 -12.16 -21.68
C LEU A 315 12.50 -12.88 -22.89
N SER A 316 12.22 -14.19 -23.05
CA SER A 316 12.69 -15.04 -24.13
C SER A 316 11.75 -16.22 -24.34
N LYS A 317 11.81 -16.88 -25.50
CA LYS A 317 10.99 -18.07 -25.79
C LYS A 317 11.43 -19.34 -25.04
N GLY A 318 12.53 -19.32 -24.34
CA GLY A 318 13.12 -20.43 -23.59
C GLY A 318 14.29 -19.92 -22.78
N TRP A 319 15.15 -20.82 -22.31
CA TRP A 319 16.37 -20.43 -21.62
C TRP A 319 17.29 -19.61 -22.55
N ASP A 320 17.77 -18.48 -22.06
CA ASP A 320 18.65 -17.56 -22.79
C ASP A 320 19.74 -17.06 -21.85
N ASN A 321 20.97 -17.49 -22.09
CA ASN A 321 22.13 -17.09 -21.29
C ASN A 321 22.39 -15.59 -21.32
N SER A 322 22.12 -14.91 -22.44
CA SER A 322 22.26 -13.45 -22.53
C SER A 322 21.28 -12.75 -21.59
N ILE A 323 20.02 -13.16 -21.58
CA ILE A 323 19.00 -12.63 -20.65
C ILE A 323 19.37 -12.94 -19.20
N ALA A 324 19.81 -14.18 -18.89
CA ALA A 324 20.22 -14.55 -17.54
C ALA A 324 21.40 -13.70 -17.04
N ASN A 325 22.40 -13.45 -17.90
CA ASN A 325 23.53 -12.58 -17.56
C ASN A 325 23.12 -11.11 -17.36
N GLN A 326 22.20 -10.58 -18.17
CA GLN A 326 21.67 -9.22 -17.99
C GLN A 326 20.88 -9.09 -16.67
N LEU A 327 20.11 -10.11 -16.29
CA LEU A 327 19.42 -10.15 -15.00
C LEU A 327 20.42 -10.22 -13.83
N ASP A 328 21.54 -10.95 -13.98
CA ASP A 328 22.59 -11.00 -12.95
C ASP A 328 23.34 -9.66 -12.82
N LEU A 329 23.53 -8.92 -13.92
CA LEU A 329 24.03 -7.54 -13.87
C LEU A 329 23.08 -6.63 -13.09
N ILE A 330 21.78 -6.72 -13.34
CA ILE A 330 20.76 -5.96 -12.58
C ILE A 330 20.85 -6.33 -11.10
N ARG A 331 20.92 -7.62 -10.74
CA ARG A 331 21.08 -8.09 -9.35
C ARG A 331 22.32 -7.44 -8.70
N ALA A 332 23.46 -7.50 -9.39
CA ALA A 332 24.71 -6.95 -8.88
C ALA A 332 24.69 -5.43 -8.72
N GLY A 333 23.86 -4.73 -9.51
CA GLY A 333 23.69 -3.27 -9.47
C GLY A 333 22.66 -2.79 -8.43
N LEU A 334 21.67 -3.61 -8.07
CA LEU A 334 20.62 -3.21 -7.14
C LEU A 334 21.16 -2.88 -5.75
N ARG A 335 20.69 -1.78 -5.17
CA ARG A 335 21.02 -1.32 -3.81
C ARG A 335 19.77 -0.92 -3.08
N GLN A 336 19.77 -1.14 -1.77
CA GLN A 336 18.73 -0.60 -0.89
C GLN A 336 18.85 0.92 -0.80
N VAL A 337 17.74 1.62 -0.93
CA VAL A 337 17.64 3.05 -0.61
C VAL A 337 17.54 3.18 0.91
N THR A 338 18.54 3.80 1.53
CA THR A 338 18.61 3.98 2.99
C THR A 338 18.03 5.31 3.43
N SER A 339 18.05 6.30 2.56
CA SER A 339 17.39 7.61 2.74
C SER A 339 17.18 8.29 1.39
N ALA A 340 16.36 9.32 1.36
CA ALA A 340 16.18 10.22 0.23
C ALA A 340 16.07 11.65 0.75
N LYS A 341 16.45 12.64 -0.07
CA LYS A 341 16.32 14.07 0.27
C LYS A 341 14.85 14.50 0.32
N GLY A 342 14.00 13.85 -0.48
CA GLY A 342 12.58 14.07 -0.57
C GLY A 342 11.90 13.03 -1.46
N TRP A 343 10.64 13.25 -1.72
CA TRP A 343 9.81 12.40 -2.59
C TRP A 343 8.94 13.25 -3.48
N VAL A 344 8.67 12.76 -4.68
CA VAL A 344 7.77 13.36 -5.66
C VAL A 344 6.67 12.36 -5.97
N ASP A 345 5.41 12.81 -5.89
CA ASP A 345 4.24 11.99 -6.19
C ASP A 345 4.08 11.71 -7.68
N GLY A 346 3.09 10.90 -8.03
CA GLY A 346 2.78 10.56 -9.42
C GLY A 346 2.35 11.74 -10.30
N ASN A 347 1.95 12.87 -9.71
CA ASN A 347 1.60 14.11 -10.41
C ASN A 347 2.78 15.07 -10.51
N GLY A 348 3.94 14.74 -9.94
CA GLY A 348 5.11 15.60 -9.91
C GLY A 348 5.17 16.58 -8.74
N ASN A 349 4.26 16.47 -7.76
CA ASN A 349 4.27 17.31 -6.58
C ASN A 349 5.23 16.78 -5.52
N THR A 350 5.92 17.67 -4.81
CA THR A 350 6.75 17.29 -3.68
C THR A 350 5.87 16.75 -2.54
N LEU A 351 6.20 15.56 -2.05
CA LEU A 351 5.56 15.01 -0.86
C LEU A 351 6.18 15.58 0.41
N PRO A 352 5.40 15.73 1.49
CA PRO A 352 5.93 16.04 2.81
C PRO A 352 7.00 15.02 3.24
N ASP A 353 7.89 15.40 4.16
CA ASP A 353 8.96 14.53 4.65
C ASP A 353 8.39 13.20 5.19
N THR A 354 8.60 12.13 4.42
CA THR A 354 8.08 10.80 4.76
C THR A 354 8.80 10.17 5.97
N LYS A 355 9.95 10.69 6.40
CA LYS A 355 10.64 10.22 7.61
C LYS A 355 9.83 10.50 8.88
N LYS A 356 8.98 11.53 8.85
CA LYS A 356 8.06 11.85 9.95
C LYS A 356 6.72 11.12 9.86
N THR A 357 6.43 10.44 8.74
CA THR A 357 5.14 9.81 8.48
C THR A 357 4.74 8.74 9.51
N PRO A 358 5.63 7.88 10.03
CA PRO A 358 5.28 6.93 11.10
C PRO A 358 4.72 7.59 12.35
N GLN A 359 5.24 8.74 12.72
CA GLN A 359 4.87 9.47 13.97
C GLN A 359 3.45 10.09 13.90
N TRP A 360 2.89 10.26 12.68
CA TRP A 360 1.60 10.88 12.45
C TRP A 360 0.47 9.89 12.23
N ARG A 361 0.75 8.60 12.33
CA ARG A 361 -0.24 7.56 12.01
C ARG A 361 -1.08 7.20 13.23
N ASN A 362 -2.35 6.92 12.96
CA ASN A 362 -3.24 6.36 13.96
C ASN A 362 -2.77 4.94 14.33
N ILE A 363 -2.40 4.72 15.59
CA ILE A 363 -1.94 3.42 16.10
C ILE A 363 -3.06 2.56 16.67
N LEU A 364 -4.31 3.02 16.65
CA LEU A 364 -5.46 2.23 17.09
C LEU A 364 -5.99 1.37 15.96
N SER A 365 -6.27 0.12 16.25
CA SER A 365 -7.16 -0.71 15.46
C SER A 365 -8.54 -0.75 16.09
N MET A 366 -9.57 -0.35 15.33
CA MET A 366 -10.96 -0.44 15.77
C MET A 366 -11.62 -1.77 15.36
N ARG A 367 -10.90 -2.64 14.65
CA ARG A 367 -11.47 -3.85 14.03
C ARG A 367 -11.87 -4.93 15.03
N GLY A 368 -11.29 -4.97 16.18
CA GLY A 368 -11.64 -5.93 17.21
C GLY A 368 -10.67 -7.11 17.30
N PRO A 369 -11.05 -8.21 17.97
CA PRO A 369 -12.43 -8.59 18.35
C PRO A 369 -13.02 -7.72 19.45
N TRP A 370 -14.32 -7.49 19.35
CA TRP A 370 -15.14 -6.82 20.35
C TRP A 370 -16.03 -7.81 21.08
N ILE A 371 -16.19 -7.66 22.38
CA ILE A 371 -17.06 -8.49 23.21
C ILE A 371 -17.97 -7.59 24.04
N LYS A 372 -19.22 -7.99 24.23
CA LYS A 372 -20.09 -7.31 25.19
C LYS A 372 -19.57 -7.55 26.62
N GLN A 373 -19.74 -6.58 27.47
CA GLN A 373 -19.39 -6.71 28.89
C GLN A 373 -20.10 -7.91 29.56
N SER A 374 -21.25 -8.33 29.03
CA SER A 374 -21.99 -9.52 29.41
C SER A 374 -21.40 -10.84 28.87
N GLY A 375 -20.29 -10.81 28.09
CA GLY A 375 -19.61 -12.00 27.58
C GLY A 375 -20.13 -12.55 26.25
N THR A 376 -21.10 -11.91 25.58
CA THR A 376 -21.65 -12.35 24.29
C THR A 376 -21.12 -11.53 23.11
N ALA A 377 -21.40 -12.02 21.88
CA ALA A 377 -20.88 -11.47 20.63
C ALA A 377 -21.14 -9.98 20.42
N ALA A 378 -20.26 -9.36 19.74
CA ALA A 378 -20.02 -7.94 19.60
C ALA A 378 -20.84 -7.23 18.52
N ALA A 379 -20.82 -5.90 18.56
CA ALA A 379 -21.28 -5.01 17.49
C ALA A 379 -20.53 -5.24 16.17
N ALA A 380 -21.18 -4.85 15.08
CA ALA A 380 -20.56 -4.92 13.76
C ALA A 380 -19.49 -3.84 13.60
N TYR A 381 -18.36 -4.21 13.04
CA TYR A 381 -17.36 -3.26 12.56
C TYR A 381 -17.59 -2.99 11.07
N ASP A 382 -17.73 -1.70 10.72
CA ASP A 382 -17.78 -1.28 9.32
C ASP A 382 -16.37 -0.93 8.83
N ALA A 383 -15.84 -1.79 7.98
CA ALA A 383 -14.51 -1.64 7.43
C ALA A 383 -14.35 -0.37 6.56
N ASN A 384 -15.42 0.07 5.88
CA ASN A 384 -15.35 1.25 4.98
C ASN A 384 -15.17 2.55 5.76
N THR A 385 -15.83 2.66 6.91
CA THR A 385 -15.75 3.86 7.77
C THR A 385 -14.77 3.73 8.91
N GLY A 386 -14.28 2.52 9.19
CA GLY A 386 -13.43 2.24 10.35
C GLY A 386 -14.15 2.39 11.68
N SER A 387 -15.47 2.20 11.70
CA SER A 387 -16.33 2.48 12.85
C SER A 387 -16.91 1.20 13.46
N LEU A 388 -17.05 1.18 14.77
CA LEU A 388 -17.89 0.22 15.47
C LEU A 388 -19.33 0.69 15.41
N LEU A 389 -20.25 -0.15 14.92
CA LEU A 389 -21.66 0.17 14.72
C LEU A 389 -22.50 -0.50 15.81
N PHE A 390 -23.44 0.23 16.36
CA PHE A 390 -24.44 -0.28 17.29
C PHE A 390 -25.84 -0.13 16.67
N ASP A 391 -26.62 -1.19 16.76
CA ASP A 391 -28.04 -1.16 16.40
C ASP A 391 -28.81 -0.19 17.27
N ALA A 392 -29.96 0.25 16.76
CA ALA A 392 -30.87 1.10 17.52
C ALA A 392 -31.30 0.43 18.82
N SER A 393 -31.14 1.12 19.95
CA SER A 393 -31.48 0.63 21.27
C SER A 393 -31.92 1.77 22.18
N THR A 394 -32.79 1.46 23.13
CA THR A 394 -33.17 2.34 24.23
C THR A 394 -32.33 2.11 25.50
N THR A 395 -31.49 1.05 25.48
CA THR A 395 -30.61 0.70 26.61
C THR A 395 -29.15 0.77 26.16
N LYS A 396 -28.28 1.21 27.06
CA LYS A 396 -26.83 1.25 26.79
C LYS A 396 -26.26 -0.16 26.67
N THR A 397 -25.44 -0.39 25.66
CA THR A 397 -24.63 -1.59 25.51
C THR A 397 -23.18 -1.20 25.63
N VAL A 398 -22.44 -1.82 26.54
CA VAL A 398 -21.00 -1.65 26.69
C VAL A 398 -20.27 -2.79 26.00
N GLN A 399 -19.29 -2.45 25.19
CA GLN A 399 -18.44 -3.40 24.50
C GLN A 399 -16.97 -3.06 24.75
N ILE A 400 -16.16 -4.10 24.86
CA ILE A 400 -14.75 -3.99 25.17
C ILE A 400 -14.01 -4.74 24.06
N ASN A 401 -12.95 -4.18 23.52
CA ASN A 401 -12.11 -4.99 22.67
C ASN A 401 -11.27 -5.95 23.51
N ALA A 402 -10.97 -7.13 22.95
CA ALA A 402 -10.17 -8.13 23.65
C ALA A 402 -8.78 -7.55 23.98
N SER A 403 -8.11 -8.17 24.96
CA SER A 403 -6.84 -7.69 25.48
C SER A 403 -5.87 -7.27 24.37
N ASN A 404 -5.50 -6.02 24.41
CA ASN A 404 -4.61 -5.37 23.44
C ASN A 404 -5.07 -5.36 21.96
N ALA A 405 -6.31 -5.74 21.66
CA ALA A 405 -6.82 -5.76 20.28
C ALA A 405 -6.95 -4.36 19.66
N GLY A 406 -6.98 -3.31 20.49
CA GLY A 406 -6.95 -1.91 20.03
C GLY A 406 -5.56 -1.41 19.60
N MET A 407 -4.49 -2.19 19.87
CA MET A 407 -3.13 -1.81 19.47
C MET A 407 -2.77 -2.36 18.09
N THR A 408 -2.03 -1.54 17.35
CA THR A 408 -1.37 -2.04 16.13
C THR A 408 -0.28 -3.06 16.47
N PRO A 409 -0.15 -4.16 15.72
CA PRO A 409 0.99 -5.06 15.80
C PRO A 409 2.22 -4.52 15.04
N VAL A 410 2.11 -3.38 14.37
CA VAL A 410 3.16 -2.79 13.50
C VAL A 410 4.28 -2.21 14.36
N LYS A 411 5.42 -2.90 14.40
CA LYS A 411 6.54 -2.60 15.32
C LYS A 411 7.11 -1.18 15.18
N TRP A 412 7.25 -0.68 13.95
CA TRP A 412 7.80 0.67 13.72
C TRP A 412 6.82 1.80 14.09
N ALA A 413 5.54 1.48 14.34
CA ALA A 413 4.51 2.44 14.73
C ALA A 413 4.25 2.47 16.25
N ILE A 414 4.86 1.58 17.04
CA ILE A 414 4.67 1.54 18.48
C ILE A 414 5.36 2.76 19.10
N PRO A 415 4.64 3.60 19.88
CA PRO A 415 5.23 4.75 20.53
C PRO A 415 6.31 4.35 21.54
N LYS A 416 7.26 5.25 21.76
CA LYS A 416 8.29 5.11 22.80
C LYS A 416 7.76 5.63 24.14
N GLU A 417 8.33 5.13 25.22
CA GLU A 417 8.07 5.68 26.55
C GLU A 417 8.32 7.19 26.58
N GLY A 418 7.37 7.93 27.14
CA GLY A 418 7.42 9.38 27.25
C GLY A 418 6.83 10.13 26.05
N ASP A 419 6.53 9.47 24.93
CA ASP A 419 5.86 10.13 23.80
C ASP A 419 4.51 10.70 24.23
N GLU A 420 4.25 11.95 23.82
CA GLU A 420 2.96 12.60 24.02
C GLU A 420 1.97 12.08 22.95
N MET A 421 0.85 11.53 23.40
CA MET A 421 -0.19 10.97 22.53
C MET A 421 -1.50 11.73 22.69
N THR A 422 -2.22 11.93 21.59
CA THR A 422 -3.58 12.46 21.58
C THR A 422 -4.57 11.40 21.12
N PHE A 423 -5.51 11.06 21.97
CA PHE A 423 -6.65 10.19 21.70
C PHE A 423 -7.85 11.04 21.32
N THR A 424 -8.40 10.86 20.12
CA THR A 424 -9.54 11.64 19.60
C THR A 424 -10.66 10.72 19.17
N VAL A 425 -11.90 11.06 19.53
CA VAL A 425 -13.10 10.27 19.26
C VAL A 425 -14.00 10.95 18.25
N ALA A 426 -14.51 10.19 17.29
CA ALA A 426 -15.62 10.57 16.41
C ALA A 426 -16.79 9.62 16.65
N ALA A 427 -17.94 10.15 17.05
CA ALA A 427 -19.10 9.35 17.42
C ALA A 427 -20.40 9.93 16.85
N THR A 428 -21.41 9.08 16.67
CA THR A 428 -22.79 9.47 16.29
C THR A 428 -23.78 8.84 17.23
N GLY A 429 -25.02 9.36 17.25
CA GLY A 429 -26.13 8.77 18.00
C GLY A 429 -25.92 8.70 19.52
N GLY A 430 -24.98 9.49 20.07
CA GLY A 430 -24.69 9.49 21.50
C GLY A 430 -23.79 8.37 21.99
N ALA A 431 -23.09 7.67 21.08
CA ALA A 431 -22.05 6.70 21.46
C ALA A 431 -20.83 7.40 22.09
N THR A 432 -20.11 6.68 22.93
CA THR A 432 -18.87 7.12 23.58
C THR A 432 -17.78 6.07 23.48
N LEU A 433 -16.54 6.51 23.62
CA LEU A 433 -15.38 5.63 23.69
C LEU A 433 -14.42 6.06 24.80
N ARG A 434 -13.95 5.08 25.53
CA ARG A 434 -12.95 5.24 26.60
C ARG A 434 -11.69 4.48 26.23
N LEU A 435 -10.53 5.12 26.45
CA LEU A 435 -9.21 4.52 26.30
C LEU A 435 -8.67 4.17 27.69
N GLN A 436 -8.22 2.94 27.86
CA GLN A 436 -7.46 2.52 29.01
C GLN A 436 -6.10 2.00 28.57
N VAL A 437 -5.03 2.56 29.15
CA VAL A 437 -3.64 2.15 28.90
C VAL A 437 -3.07 1.56 30.17
N LYS A 438 -2.57 0.32 30.07
CA LYS A 438 -1.94 -0.41 31.17
C LYS A 438 -0.45 -0.62 30.89
N SER A 439 0.35 -0.67 31.95
CA SER A 439 1.74 -1.10 31.92
C SER A 439 1.93 -2.11 33.06
N ASN A 440 2.51 -3.28 32.74
CA ASN A 440 2.69 -4.37 33.71
C ASN A 440 1.40 -4.72 34.47
N GLY A 441 0.25 -4.75 33.78
CA GLY A 441 -1.06 -5.06 34.34
C GLY A 441 -1.73 -3.91 35.11
N LEU A 442 -1.01 -2.84 35.44
CA LEU A 442 -1.54 -1.68 36.18
C LEU A 442 -2.04 -0.60 35.21
N VAL A 443 -3.21 -0.03 35.47
CA VAL A 443 -3.73 1.13 34.75
C VAL A 443 -2.80 2.33 35.01
N LYS A 444 -2.21 2.85 33.95
CA LYS A 444 -1.36 4.04 33.95
C LYS A 444 -2.11 5.26 33.45
N TYR A 445 -3.07 5.03 32.59
CA TYR A 445 -3.94 6.08 32.08
C TYR A 445 -5.32 5.52 31.75
N GLU A 446 -6.34 6.31 32.05
CA GLU A 446 -7.72 6.05 31.62
C GLU A 446 -8.36 7.38 31.24
N SER A 447 -8.92 7.47 30.04
CA SER A 447 -9.70 8.62 29.63
C SER A 447 -11.08 8.56 30.30
N GLN A 448 -11.80 9.70 30.32
CA GLN A 448 -13.25 9.68 30.51
C GLN A 448 -13.93 9.07 29.28
N ASP A 449 -15.25 8.84 29.35
CA ASP A 449 -16.07 8.50 28.21
C ASP A 449 -16.13 9.70 27.26
N LEU A 450 -15.38 9.62 26.14
CA LEU A 450 -15.32 10.69 25.15
C LEU A 450 -16.37 10.48 24.08
N THR A 451 -17.01 11.56 23.64
CA THR A 451 -17.96 11.61 22.54
C THR A 451 -17.39 12.35 21.33
N HIS A 452 -18.25 12.68 20.35
CA HIS A 452 -17.81 13.31 19.10
C HIS A 452 -16.96 14.56 19.31
N SER A 453 -15.83 14.63 18.61
CA SER A 453 -14.84 15.73 18.63
C SER A 453 -14.12 15.94 19.97
N GLN A 454 -14.32 15.11 20.97
CA GLN A 454 -13.56 15.18 22.21
C GLN A 454 -12.22 14.44 22.07
N SER A 455 -11.24 14.91 22.81
CA SER A 455 -9.89 14.33 22.85
C SER A 455 -9.32 14.30 24.26
N ALA A 456 -8.34 13.43 24.46
CA ALA A 456 -7.57 13.31 25.69
C ALA A 456 -6.11 13.14 25.35
N ARG A 457 -5.21 13.64 26.22
CA ARG A 457 -3.76 13.53 26.06
C ARG A 457 -3.18 12.63 27.13
N LEU A 458 -2.14 11.90 26.77
CA LEU A 458 -1.40 11.05 27.70
C LEU A 458 0.07 10.98 27.32
N LYS A 459 0.92 10.70 28.31
CA LYS A 459 2.29 10.25 28.10
C LYS A 459 2.30 8.74 27.95
N TRP A 460 2.97 8.23 26.92
CA TRP A 460 3.02 6.81 26.65
C TRP A 460 3.89 6.10 27.70
N PRO A 461 3.36 5.06 28.40
CA PRO A 461 4.17 4.33 29.36
C PRO A 461 5.01 3.23 28.69
N ALA A 462 6.05 2.78 29.38
CA ALA A 462 6.78 1.58 28.97
C ALA A 462 5.87 0.35 28.94
N ILE A 463 6.11 -0.56 27.98
CA ILE A 463 5.40 -1.86 27.85
C ILE A 463 3.86 -1.69 27.94
N ALA A 464 3.34 -0.79 27.08
CA ALA A 464 1.92 -0.45 27.12
C ALA A 464 1.02 -1.53 26.49
N THR A 465 -0.13 -1.73 27.09
CA THR A 465 -1.28 -2.45 26.49
C THR A 465 -2.48 -1.51 26.47
N VAL A 466 -3.30 -1.61 25.41
CA VAL A 466 -4.46 -0.75 25.19
C VAL A 466 -5.74 -1.58 25.25
N THR A 467 -6.73 -1.05 25.94
CA THR A 467 -8.12 -1.53 25.93
C THR A 467 -9.02 -0.37 25.54
N LEU A 468 -9.94 -0.61 24.60
CA LEU A 468 -10.99 0.32 24.24
C LEU A 468 -12.32 -0.15 24.82
N ILE A 469 -13.07 0.76 25.40
CA ILE A 469 -14.39 0.50 25.97
C ILE A 469 -15.39 1.41 25.25
N ALA A 470 -16.27 0.81 24.46
CA ALA A 470 -17.28 1.52 23.67
C ALA A 470 -18.66 1.37 24.29
N THR A 471 -19.40 2.45 24.37
CA THR A 471 -20.79 2.45 24.88
C THR A 471 -21.73 3.03 23.81
N SER A 472 -22.82 2.31 23.53
CA SER A 472 -23.85 2.75 22.57
C SER A 472 -24.62 3.97 23.06
N GLY A 473 -25.19 4.72 22.11
CA GLY A 473 -26.29 5.64 22.43
C GLY A 473 -27.61 4.91 22.77
N THR A 474 -28.63 5.69 23.15
CA THR A 474 -29.96 5.20 23.56
C THR A 474 -31.11 5.77 22.76
N LYS A 475 -30.84 6.56 21.71
CA LYS A 475 -31.83 7.26 20.90
C LYS A 475 -31.82 6.84 19.42
N GLY A 476 -31.49 5.59 19.14
CA GLY A 476 -31.38 5.08 17.77
C GLY A 476 -30.06 4.35 17.53
N ALA A 477 -29.75 4.11 16.26
CA ALA A 477 -28.46 3.55 15.88
C ALA A 477 -27.33 4.55 16.20
N SER A 478 -26.20 4.02 16.61
CA SER A 478 -25.04 4.84 16.97
C SER A 478 -23.73 4.23 16.48
N SER A 479 -22.69 5.04 16.38
CA SER A 479 -21.38 4.54 15.96
C SER A 479 -20.25 5.28 16.65
N VAL A 480 -19.07 4.65 16.71
CA VAL A 480 -17.88 5.28 17.27
C VAL A 480 -16.62 4.80 16.55
N LYS A 481 -15.70 5.71 16.33
CA LYS A 481 -14.31 5.44 15.93
C LYS A 481 -13.38 6.38 16.64
N ALA A 482 -12.11 6.04 16.67
CA ALA A 482 -11.09 6.87 17.29
C ALA A 482 -9.75 6.80 16.57
N ALA A 483 -8.91 7.75 16.89
CA ALA A 483 -7.50 7.77 16.55
C ALA A 483 -6.66 8.02 17.81
N LEU A 484 -5.50 7.37 17.88
CA LEU A 484 -4.46 7.66 18.85
C LEU A 484 -3.19 8.00 18.09
N MET A 485 -2.80 9.26 18.13
CA MET A 485 -1.71 9.82 17.33
C MET A 485 -0.70 10.50 18.24
N GLN A 486 0.57 10.48 17.84
CA GLN A 486 1.59 11.25 18.54
C GLN A 486 1.28 12.74 18.43
N SER A 487 1.32 13.45 19.57
CA SER A 487 1.18 14.91 19.63
C SER A 487 2.49 15.58 19.25
N HIS A 488 2.42 16.75 18.66
CA HIS A 488 3.57 17.59 18.30
C HIS A 488 3.58 18.85 19.13
#